data_537e28052628bc8beb1c803bcff71ef0
#
_entry.id   537e28052628bc8beb1c803bcff71ef0
#
_cell.length_a   1.000
_cell.length_b   1.000
_cell.length_c   1.000
_cell.angle_alpha   90.00
_cell.angle_beta   90.00
_cell.angle_gamma   90.00
#
_symmetry.space_group_name_H-M   'P 1'
#
loop_
_entity.id
_entity.type
_entity.pdbx_description
1 polymer ?
#
loop_
_entity_poly.entity_id
_entity_poly.type
_entity_poly.pdbx_seq_one_letter_code
_entity_poly.pdbx_strand_id
1 'polypeptide(L)'
;GRRAVVIVDALRYDCAVAIGERLRGQNVEVTPVLAVLPTVTPVGMTAMLPLSGTTVDVELKQNSLHPKVGGKDFAARAARLAFLTEFGADCRDISEVESSSSIPDAGDLLVVYGHEEVDSIGHGQAETLIRHVHLEIERLARLVRKLHRWGYTGVHIITDHGFILLDEQKLPAEVNCDKAWCHVLKERYALVPASADLPLVTLPFAWSSEYRVAVPPGLAFFKAEKSFSHGGAALQELIIPHLVSRGHAPQGKRVAIEIVLPTFELQRPAVKVTVRVAASPSQKDAQLPIFSESGRTLSLEVLRRAADGTATTVLASKAKELRIEPKDKEQSVTLFFHTAQSFQKGELLELDIRDVETTEQFPPGGIKLTVGRDM
;
A
#
# COMPACT_ATOMS: atom_id res chain seq x y z
N GLY A 1 -13.64 -19.71 -0.38
CA GLY A 1 -12.70 -19.31 0.68
C GLY A 1 -12.83 -17.83 0.97
N ARG A 2 -12.35 -17.38 2.12
CA ARG A 2 -12.38 -15.98 2.56
C ARG A 2 -11.56 -15.10 1.63
N ARG A 3 -12.08 -13.93 1.27
CA ARG A 3 -11.45 -12.97 0.35
C ARG A 3 -11.28 -11.61 1.01
N ALA A 4 -10.17 -10.96 0.72
CA ALA A 4 -9.94 -9.57 1.11
C ALA A 4 -9.70 -8.72 -0.14
N VAL A 5 -10.27 -7.52 -0.18
CA VAL A 5 -10.08 -6.53 -1.23
C VAL A 5 -9.47 -5.29 -0.60
N VAL A 6 -8.28 -4.92 -1.04
CA VAL A 6 -7.59 -3.69 -0.63
C VAL A 6 -7.81 -2.65 -1.72
N ILE A 7 -8.48 -1.57 -1.38
CA ILE A 7 -8.75 -0.45 -2.28
C ILE A 7 -7.67 0.61 -2.07
N VAL A 8 -6.93 0.93 -3.13
CA VAL A 8 -5.85 1.92 -3.13
C VAL A 8 -6.24 3.07 -4.05
N ASP A 9 -6.03 4.31 -3.63
CA ASP A 9 -6.20 5.49 -4.48
C ASP A 9 -4.92 5.76 -5.27
N ALA A 10 -5.03 5.85 -6.60
CA ALA A 10 -3.95 6.15 -7.54
C ALA A 10 -2.77 5.14 -7.52
N LEU A 11 -3.01 3.86 -7.80
CA LEU A 11 -1.94 2.86 -7.93
C LEU A 11 -1.60 2.57 -9.39
N ARG A 12 -0.34 2.84 -9.80
CA ARG A 12 0.14 2.51 -11.15
C ARG A 12 0.38 1.02 -11.33
N TYR A 13 0.27 0.56 -12.58
CA TYR A 13 0.49 -0.83 -12.94
C TYR A 13 1.92 -1.32 -12.59
N ASP A 14 2.94 -0.51 -12.85
CA ASP A 14 4.34 -0.83 -12.51
C ASP A 14 4.58 -0.97 -10.99
N CYS A 15 3.88 -0.17 -10.17
CA CYS A 15 3.92 -0.31 -8.72
C CYS A 15 3.33 -1.66 -8.26
N ALA A 16 2.22 -2.10 -8.86
CA ALA A 16 1.63 -3.40 -8.54
C ALA A 16 2.51 -4.58 -8.97
N VAL A 17 3.21 -4.48 -10.10
CA VAL A 17 4.24 -5.45 -10.50
C VAL A 17 5.33 -5.54 -9.44
N ALA A 18 5.82 -4.38 -8.95
CA ALA A 18 6.81 -4.35 -7.89
C ALA A 18 6.30 -4.93 -6.56
N ILE A 19 5.01 -4.75 -6.21
CA ILE A 19 4.38 -5.43 -5.06
C ILE A 19 4.41 -6.95 -5.28
N GLY A 20 4.05 -7.43 -6.48
CA GLY A 20 4.09 -8.85 -6.84
C GLY A 20 5.48 -9.46 -6.65
N GLU A 21 6.53 -8.72 -7.02
CA GLU A 21 7.92 -9.14 -6.80
C GLU A 21 8.29 -9.26 -5.32
N ARG A 22 7.71 -8.42 -4.43
CA ARG A 22 7.89 -8.52 -2.97
C ARG A 22 7.16 -9.72 -2.38
N LEU A 23 6.15 -10.22 -3.06
CA LEU A 23 5.35 -11.38 -2.65
C LEU A 23 5.88 -12.71 -3.21
N ARG A 24 7.16 -12.79 -3.57
CA ARG A 24 7.81 -14.01 -4.06
C ARG A 24 7.55 -15.19 -3.12
N GLY A 25 7.16 -16.32 -3.71
CA GLY A 25 6.76 -17.52 -2.96
C GLY A 25 5.26 -17.65 -2.72
N GLN A 26 4.46 -16.61 -3.07
CA GLN A 26 3.00 -16.68 -3.17
C GLN A 26 2.60 -16.78 -4.65
N ASN A 27 1.40 -17.31 -4.91
CA ASN A 27 0.83 -17.31 -6.26
C ASN A 27 0.22 -15.94 -6.52
N VAL A 28 0.97 -15.05 -7.17
CA VAL A 28 0.57 -13.67 -7.47
C VAL A 28 0.40 -13.48 -8.97
N GLU A 29 -0.72 -12.88 -9.33
CA GLU A 29 -1.06 -12.49 -10.69
C GLU A 29 -1.34 -10.98 -10.73
N VAL A 30 -0.77 -10.27 -11.68
CA VAL A 30 -1.04 -8.84 -11.90
C VAL A 30 -1.60 -8.69 -13.31
N THR A 31 -2.89 -8.41 -13.41
CA THR A 31 -3.60 -8.26 -14.67
C THR A 31 -3.81 -6.78 -14.98
N PRO A 32 -3.49 -6.30 -16.20
CA PRO A 32 -3.82 -4.95 -16.60
C PRO A 32 -5.34 -4.83 -16.85
N VAL A 33 -5.92 -3.74 -16.35
CA VAL A 33 -7.34 -3.38 -16.53
C VAL A 33 -7.42 -1.95 -17.04
N LEU A 34 -8.43 -1.64 -17.86
CA LEU A 34 -8.70 -0.27 -18.26
C LEU A 34 -9.55 0.43 -17.19
N ALA A 35 -9.06 1.56 -16.68
CA ALA A 35 -9.84 2.43 -15.83
C ALA A 35 -10.98 3.10 -16.63
N VAL A 36 -12.05 3.48 -15.94
CA VAL A 36 -13.15 4.24 -16.55
C VAL A 36 -12.72 5.70 -16.70
N LEU A 37 -13.01 6.26 -17.88
CA LEU A 37 -12.76 7.68 -18.16
C LEU A 37 -13.91 8.57 -17.65
N PRO A 38 -13.58 9.79 -17.19
CA PRO A 38 -12.24 10.28 -16.90
C PRO A 38 -11.64 9.55 -15.70
N THR A 39 -10.31 9.37 -15.70
CA THR A 39 -9.56 8.62 -14.68
C THR A 39 -9.42 9.44 -13.39
N VAL A 40 -10.52 9.62 -12.69
CA VAL A 40 -10.63 10.41 -11.45
C VAL A 40 -11.34 9.63 -10.35
N THR A 41 -10.96 9.92 -9.10
CA THR A 41 -11.41 9.19 -7.91
C THR A 41 -12.93 8.95 -7.83
N PRO A 42 -13.84 9.95 -8.02
CA PRO A 42 -15.27 9.69 -7.94
C PRO A 42 -15.77 8.67 -8.95
N VAL A 43 -15.21 8.71 -10.16
CA VAL A 43 -15.59 7.82 -11.28
C VAL A 43 -15.00 6.44 -11.06
N GLY A 44 -13.68 6.32 -10.90
CA GLY A 44 -12.99 5.05 -10.75
C GLY A 44 -13.44 4.28 -9.50
N MET A 45 -13.53 4.95 -8.35
CA MET A 45 -13.99 4.33 -7.10
C MET A 45 -15.44 3.83 -7.19
N THR A 46 -16.30 4.53 -7.93
CA THR A 46 -17.67 4.06 -8.17
C THR A 46 -17.70 2.87 -9.14
N ALA A 47 -16.86 2.89 -10.17
CA ALA A 47 -16.76 1.80 -11.14
C ALA A 47 -16.28 0.46 -10.54
N MET A 48 -15.54 0.50 -9.44
CA MET A 48 -15.07 -0.70 -8.72
C MET A 48 -16.15 -1.37 -7.87
N LEU A 49 -17.30 -0.75 -7.66
CA LEU A 49 -18.38 -1.33 -6.86
C LEU A 49 -19.11 -2.46 -7.62
N PRO A 50 -19.68 -3.44 -6.92
CA PRO A 50 -20.44 -4.53 -7.52
C PRO A 50 -21.81 -4.05 -8.01
N LEU A 51 -21.83 -3.28 -9.09
CA LEU A 51 -23.01 -2.61 -9.65
C LEU A 51 -23.76 -3.42 -10.72
N SER A 52 -23.55 -4.73 -10.80
CA SER A 52 -24.17 -5.57 -11.83
C SER A 52 -25.68 -5.35 -11.92
N GLY A 53 -26.15 -4.98 -13.11
CA GLY A 53 -27.57 -4.70 -13.35
C GLY A 53 -28.08 -3.35 -12.83
N THR A 54 -27.21 -2.50 -12.30
CA THR A 54 -27.58 -1.17 -11.81
C THR A 54 -27.11 -0.09 -12.78
N THR A 55 -27.98 0.85 -13.14
CA THR A 55 -27.63 2.00 -13.96
C THR A 55 -26.86 3.00 -13.12
N VAL A 56 -25.77 3.51 -13.69
CA VAL A 56 -25.01 4.63 -13.14
C VAL A 56 -25.25 5.84 -14.00
N ASP A 57 -25.70 6.93 -13.39
CA ASP A 57 -25.82 8.25 -14.01
C ASP A 57 -24.74 9.17 -13.45
N VAL A 58 -24.56 10.34 -14.04
CA VAL A 58 -23.65 11.36 -13.53
C VAL A 58 -24.33 12.71 -13.41
N GLU A 59 -24.18 13.33 -12.26
CA GLU A 59 -24.59 14.72 -12.04
C GLU A 59 -23.35 15.62 -12.01
N LEU A 60 -23.43 16.79 -12.65
CA LEU A 60 -22.35 17.78 -12.62
C LEU A 60 -22.63 18.82 -11.54
N LYS A 61 -21.72 18.94 -10.56
CA LYS A 61 -21.81 19.95 -9.49
C LYS A 61 -20.49 20.69 -9.36
N GLN A 62 -20.52 22.01 -9.40
CA GLN A 62 -19.34 22.86 -9.13
C GLN A 62 -18.07 22.39 -9.86
N ASN A 63 -18.16 22.10 -11.15
CA ASN A 63 -17.05 21.60 -11.96
C ASN A 63 -16.48 20.22 -11.49
N SER A 64 -17.33 19.39 -10.88
CA SER A 64 -17.00 18.03 -10.41
C SER A 64 -18.07 17.02 -10.87
N LEU A 65 -17.62 15.76 -10.99
CA LEU A 65 -18.45 14.63 -11.37
C LEU A 65 -19.01 13.95 -10.12
N HIS A 66 -20.32 13.77 -10.08
CA HIS A 66 -21.02 13.09 -9.01
C HIS A 66 -21.74 11.86 -9.56
N PRO A 67 -21.12 10.67 -9.54
CA PRO A 67 -21.78 9.43 -9.94
C PRO A 67 -23.01 9.16 -9.06
N LYS A 68 -24.10 8.78 -9.71
CA LYS A 68 -25.38 8.44 -9.08
C LYS A 68 -25.72 6.99 -9.33
N VAL A 69 -25.99 6.25 -8.27
CA VAL A 69 -26.44 4.85 -8.32
C VAL A 69 -27.79 4.76 -7.62
N GLY A 70 -28.83 4.42 -8.35
CA GLY A 70 -30.19 4.44 -7.82
C GLY A 70 -30.61 5.79 -7.24
N GLY A 71 -30.13 6.89 -7.82
CA GLY A 71 -30.38 8.26 -7.36
C GLY A 71 -29.53 8.74 -6.17
N LYS A 72 -28.77 7.85 -5.49
CA LYS A 72 -27.86 8.19 -4.40
C LYS A 72 -26.50 8.66 -4.95
N ASP A 73 -25.88 9.65 -4.32
CA ASP A 73 -24.58 10.22 -4.70
C ASP A 73 -23.42 9.35 -4.15
N PHE A 74 -22.57 8.88 -5.05
CA PHE A 74 -21.44 7.99 -4.74
C PHE A 74 -20.07 8.71 -4.84
N ALA A 75 -20.04 10.03 -5.03
CA ALA A 75 -18.79 10.77 -5.00
C ALA A 75 -18.08 10.68 -3.64
N ALA A 76 -18.85 10.62 -2.55
CA ALA A 76 -18.32 10.49 -1.20
C ALA A 76 -18.00 9.05 -0.83
N ARG A 77 -16.86 8.82 -0.15
CA ARG A 77 -16.43 7.50 0.38
C ARG A 77 -17.52 6.85 1.24
N ALA A 78 -18.14 7.62 2.15
CA ALA A 78 -19.14 7.09 3.08
C ALA A 78 -20.30 6.37 2.36
N ALA A 79 -20.77 6.92 1.23
CA ALA A 79 -21.85 6.29 0.44
C ALA A 79 -21.40 4.96 -0.18
N ARG A 80 -20.16 4.91 -0.68
CA ARG A 80 -19.56 3.68 -1.25
C ARG A 80 -19.37 2.60 -0.19
N LEU A 81 -18.90 2.96 1.01
CA LEU A 81 -18.74 2.02 2.13
C LEU A 81 -20.09 1.50 2.62
N ALA A 82 -21.10 2.36 2.75
CA ALA A 82 -22.46 1.94 3.12
C ALA A 82 -23.00 0.91 2.10
N PHE A 83 -22.81 1.15 0.81
CA PHE A 83 -23.20 0.22 -0.25
C PHE A 83 -22.47 -1.12 -0.15
N LEU A 84 -21.15 -1.12 0.09
CA LEU A 84 -20.38 -2.35 0.27
C LEU A 84 -20.81 -3.13 1.51
N THR A 85 -21.15 -2.42 2.60
CA THR A 85 -21.68 -3.05 3.83
C THR A 85 -23.06 -3.66 3.57
N GLU A 86 -23.95 -2.97 2.85
CA GLU A 86 -25.24 -3.53 2.42
C GLU A 86 -25.07 -4.76 1.51
N PHE A 87 -23.98 -4.79 0.71
CA PHE A 87 -23.59 -5.94 -0.11
C PHE A 87 -23.03 -7.12 0.69
N GLY A 88 -22.78 -6.95 1.99
CA GLY A 88 -22.30 -7.98 2.91
C GLY A 88 -20.78 -7.97 3.13
N ALA A 89 -20.09 -6.91 2.76
CA ALA A 89 -18.67 -6.76 3.06
C ALA A 89 -18.44 -6.22 4.47
N ASP A 90 -17.42 -6.73 5.16
CA ASP A 90 -16.85 -6.11 6.36
C ASP A 90 -15.84 -5.04 5.90
N CYS A 91 -16.18 -3.77 6.09
CA CYS A 91 -15.37 -2.64 5.65
C CYS A 91 -14.53 -2.11 6.82
N ARG A 92 -13.19 -2.13 6.67
CA ARG A 92 -12.24 -1.69 7.68
C ARG A 92 -11.26 -0.67 7.14
N ASP A 93 -10.92 0.32 7.97
CA ASP A 93 -9.84 1.25 7.66
C ASP A 93 -8.48 0.55 7.67
N ILE A 94 -7.59 0.94 6.76
CA ILE A 94 -6.27 0.31 6.64
C ILE A 94 -5.45 0.45 7.93
N SER A 95 -5.56 1.57 8.64
CA SER A 95 -4.85 1.79 9.90
C SER A 95 -5.33 0.84 11.02
N GLU A 96 -6.63 0.55 11.05
CA GLU A 96 -7.21 -0.46 11.94
C GLU A 96 -6.65 -1.86 11.61
N VAL A 97 -6.66 -2.22 10.33
CA VAL A 97 -6.13 -3.51 9.88
C VAL A 97 -4.64 -3.65 10.19
N GLU A 98 -3.84 -2.59 9.97
CA GLU A 98 -2.40 -2.63 10.23
C GLU A 98 -2.04 -2.71 11.71
N SER A 99 -2.78 -2.03 12.57
CA SER A 99 -2.52 -2.03 14.03
C SER A 99 -3.03 -3.28 14.75
N SER A 100 -4.03 -3.97 14.19
CA SER A 100 -4.65 -5.13 14.83
C SER A 100 -3.78 -6.39 14.72
N SER A 101 -3.75 -7.23 15.75
CA SER A 101 -3.11 -8.55 15.73
C SER A 101 -3.97 -9.61 15.02
N SER A 102 -5.30 -9.46 15.11
CA SER A 102 -6.29 -10.29 14.41
C SER A 102 -7.55 -9.47 14.16
N ILE A 103 -8.39 -9.91 13.22
CA ILE A 103 -9.74 -9.38 13.08
C ILE A 103 -10.69 -10.50 13.55
N PRO A 104 -11.21 -10.43 14.78
CA PRO A 104 -12.24 -11.34 15.26
C PRO A 104 -13.51 -11.13 14.42
N ASP A 105 -14.20 -12.21 14.12
CA ASP A 105 -15.51 -12.21 13.45
C ASP A 105 -15.60 -11.51 12.08
N ALA A 106 -14.46 -11.28 11.43
CA ALA A 106 -14.46 -10.76 10.06
C ALA A 106 -15.11 -11.77 9.11
N GLY A 107 -16.05 -11.27 8.31
CA GLY A 107 -16.82 -12.08 7.34
C GLY A 107 -15.97 -12.70 6.23
N ASP A 108 -16.63 -13.40 5.32
CA ASP A 108 -15.96 -14.04 4.16
C ASP A 108 -15.42 -13.03 3.15
N LEU A 109 -15.91 -11.78 3.19
CA LEU A 109 -15.44 -10.66 2.36
C LEU A 109 -15.04 -9.48 3.25
N LEU A 110 -13.74 -9.21 3.30
CA LEU A 110 -13.17 -8.02 3.93
C LEU A 110 -12.83 -6.99 2.87
N VAL A 111 -13.23 -5.74 3.07
CA VAL A 111 -12.79 -4.60 2.27
C VAL A 111 -11.93 -3.68 3.13
N VAL A 112 -10.67 -3.53 2.77
CA VAL A 112 -9.71 -2.62 3.40
C VAL A 112 -9.65 -1.35 2.58
N TYR A 113 -9.95 -0.21 3.19
CA TYR A 113 -10.01 1.09 2.54
C TYR A 113 -9.15 2.14 3.27
N GLY A 114 -9.09 3.35 2.75
CA GLY A 114 -8.38 4.48 3.38
C GLY A 114 -6.93 4.62 2.93
N HIS A 115 -6.47 3.84 1.94
CA HIS A 115 -5.13 3.94 1.40
C HIS A 115 -5.07 5.00 0.28
N GLU A 116 -4.85 6.24 0.69
CA GLU A 116 -4.85 7.44 -0.18
C GLU A 116 -3.50 8.16 -0.22
N GLU A 117 -2.47 7.59 0.39
CA GLU A 117 -1.18 8.26 0.57
C GLU A 117 -0.52 8.63 -0.76
N VAL A 118 -0.63 7.77 -1.79
CA VAL A 118 -0.02 8.04 -3.11
C VAL A 118 -0.65 9.27 -3.75
N ASP A 119 -1.98 9.34 -3.80
CA ASP A 119 -2.71 10.47 -4.36
C ASP A 119 -2.51 11.75 -3.56
N SER A 120 -2.68 11.68 -2.24
CA SER A 120 -2.50 12.81 -1.32
C SER A 120 -1.10 13.43 -1.41
N ILE A 121 -0.05 12.59 -1.40
CA ILE A 121 1.35 13.04 -1.50
C ILE A 121 1.61 13.60 -2.90
N GLY A 122 1.09 12.94 -3.95
CA GLY A 122 1.21 13.40 -5.33
C GLY A 122 0.66 14.82 -5.50
N HIS A 123 -0.52 15.08 -4.98
CA HIS A 123 -1.13 16.41 -5.05
C HIS A 123 -0.48 17.46 -4.14
N GLY A 124 0.10 17.05 -3.01
CA GLY A 124 0.69 17.96 -2.03
C GLY A 124 2.18 18.18 -2.17
N GLN A 125 2.95 17.12 -2.46
CA GLN A 125 4.42 17.09 -2.42
C GLN A 125 4.97 16.11 -3.47
N ALA A 126 4.71 16.36 -4.74
CA ALA A 126 5.07 15.46 -5.84
C ALA A 126 6.57 15.05 -5.86
N GLU A 127 7.47 15.96 -5.46
CA GLU A 127 8.92 15.70 -5.37
C GLU A 127 9.27 14.53 -4.42
N THR A 128 8.49 14.35 -3.37
CA THR A 128 8.72 13.29 -2.38
C THR A 128 8.05 11.98 -2.77
N LEU A 129 7.12 12.01 -3.73
CA LEU A 129 6.29 10.86 -4.11
C LEU A 129 7.11 9.63 -4.48
N ILE A 130 8.21 9.80 -5.24
CA ILE A 130 9.06 8.68 -5.66
C ILE A 130 9.60 7.88 -4.46
N ARG A 131 9.98 8.58 -3.38
CA ARG A 131 10.44 7.93 -2.15
C ARG A 131 9.30 7.24 -1.42
N HIS A 132 8.13 7.88 -1.37
CA HIS A 132 6.94 7.32 -0.71
C HIS A 132 6.40 6.10 -1.44
N VAL A 133 6.39 6.08 -2.77
CA VAL A 133 5.96 4.91 -3.56
C VAL A 133 6.71 3.64 -3.16
N HIS A 134 8.01 3.71 -2.92
CA HIS A 134 8.77 2.54 -2.45
C HIS A 134 8.30 2.04 -1.07
N LEU A 135 8.00 2.95 -0.16
CA LEU A 135 7.48 2.60 1.18
C LEU A 135 6.09 1.98 1.08
N GLU A 136 5.25 2.51 0.20
CA GLU A 136 3.90 2.00 -0.03
C GLU A 136 3.89 0.61 -0.68
N ILE A 137 4.80 0.34 -1.62
CA ILE A 137 5.00 -1.00 -2.19
C ILE A 137 5.32 -2.02 -1.08
N GLU A 138 6.24 -1.69 -0.18
CA GLU A 138 6.58 -2.56 0.96
C GLU A 138 5.40 -2.70 1.94
N ARG A 139 4.68 -1.62 2.21
CA ARG A 139 3.51 -1.60 3.10
C ARG A 139 2.40 -2.51 2.58
N LEU A 140 2.03 -2.36 1.31
CA LEU A 140 1.01 -3.20 0.66
C LEU A 140 1.42 -4.67 0.62
N ALA A 141 2.68 -4.98 0.32
CA ALA A 141 3.17 -6.36 0.36
C ALA A 141 3.08 -6.97 1.77
N ARG A 142 3.40 -6.19 2.84
CA ARG A 142 3.21 -6.64 4.23
C ARG A 142 1.74 -6.87 4.57
N LEU A 143 0.86 -5.96 4.12
CA LEU A 143 -0.59 -6.07 4.33
C LEU A 143 -1.15 -7.36 3.70
N VAL A 144 -0.78 -7.66 2.44
CA VAL A 144 -1.20 -8.91 1.76
C VAL A 144 -0.79 -10.13 2.59
N ARG A 145 0.48 -10.18 3.04
CA ARG A 145 0.96 -11.29 3.88
C ARG A 145 0.18 -11.38 5.20
N LYS A 146 -0.15 -10.24 5.80
CA LYS A 146 -0.96 -10.18 7.04
C LYS A 146 -2.35 -10.75 6.83
N LEU A 147 -3.02 -10.37 5.75
CA LEU A 147 -4.35 -10.87 5.40
C LEU A 147 -4.36 -12.38 5.14
N HIS A 148 -3.34 -12.91 4.45
CA HIS A 148 -3.19 -14.36 4.30
C HIS A 148 -3.04 -15.09 5.64
N ARG A 149 -2.28 -14.52 6.58
CA ARG A 149 -2.17 -15.10 7.94
C ARG A 149 -3.49 -15.11 8.69
N TRP A 150 -4.36 -14.14 8.43
CA TRP A 150 -5.71 -14.11 8.98
C TRP A 150 -6.68 -15.07 8.29
N GLY A 151 -6.18 -15.91 7.36
CA GLY A 151 -6.96 -16.95 6.70
C GLY A 151 -7.68 -16.50 5.43
N TYR A 152 -7.38 -15.31 4.91
CA TYR A 152 -7.88 -14.90 3.60
C TYR A 152 -7.09 -15.63 2.50
N THR A 153 -7.76 -16.50 1.76
CA THR A 153 -7.14 -17.33 0.70
C THR A 153 -6.95 -16.58 -0.60
N GLY A 154 -7.73 -15.53 -0.83
CA GLY A 154 -7.59 -14.60 -1.95
C GLY A 154 -7.50 -13.17 -1.43
N VAL A 155 -6.40 -12.48 -1.76
CA VAL A 155 -6.23 -11.06 -1.47
C VAL A 155 -6.10 -10.31 -2.79
N HIS A 156 -6.98 -9.34 -3.01
CA HIS A 156 -7.04 -8.51 -4.19
C HIS A 156 -6.56 -7.10 -3.84
N ILE A 157 -5.70 -6.50 -4.67
CA ILE A 157 -5.43 -5.07 -4.64
C ILE A 157 -6.03 -4.48 -5.92
N ILE A 158 -6.89 -3.50 -5.75
CA ILE A 158 -7.56 -2.77 -6.84
C ILE A 158 -7.38 -1.27 -6.65
N THR A 159 -7.48 -0.53 -7.74
CA THR A 159 -7.35 0.92 -7.76
C THR A 159 -8.30 1.52 -8.78
N ASP A 160 -8.62 2.76 -8.61
CA ASP A 160 -9.53 3.54 -9.42
C ASP A 160 -8.87 4.15 -10.67
N HIS A 161 -7.62 4.60 -10.54
CA HIS A 161 -6.80 5.16 -11.62
C HIS A 161 -5.31 5.07 -11.31
N GLY A 162 -4.50 5.34 -12.31
CA GLY A 162 -3.08 5.62 -12.12
C GLY A 162 -2.82 7.14 -12.16
N PHE A 163 -1.57 7.52 -12.38
CA PHE A 163 -1.17 8.94 -12.42
C PHE A 163 0.02 9.17 -13.33
N ILE A 164 0.16 10.42 -13.78
CA ILE A 164 1.35 10.96 -14.43
C ILE A 164 2.18 11.70 -13.36
N LEU A 165 3.49 11.45 -13.35
CA LEU A 165 4.46 12.23 -12.61
C LEU A 165 5.51 12.74 -13.58
N LEU A 166 5.65 14.04 -13.68
CA LEU A 166 6.58 14.74 -14.57
C LEU A 166 7.63 15.50 -13.78
N ASP A 167 8.72 15.82 -14.45
CA ASP A 167 9.70 16.77 -13.94
C ASP A 167 9.10 18.19 -13.97
N GLU A 168 9.07 18.88 -12.83
CA GLU A 168 8.52 20.23 -12.73
C GLU A 168 9.20 21.24 -13.67
N GLN A 169 10.48 21.00 -13.98
CA GLN A 169 11.23 21.86 -14.90
C GLN A 169 10.89 21.58 -16.38
N LYS A 170 10.14 20.53 -16.67
CA LYS A 170 9.84 20.07 -18.04
C LYS A 170 8.35 19.75 -18.21
N LEU A 171 7.50 20.66 -17.73
CA LEU A 171 6.06 20.51 -17.98
C LEU A 171 5.77 20.48 -19.48
N PRO A 172 4.90 19.57 -19.94
CA PRO A 172 4.61 19.42 -21.35
C PRO A 172 3.85 20.65 -21.89
N ALA A 173 3.82 20.76 -23.22
CA ALA A 173 3.05 21.78 -23.90
C ALA A 173 1.55 21.64 -23.57
N GLU A 174 0.90 22.77 -23.40
CA GLU A 174 -0.55 22.82 -23.26
C GLU A 174 -1.25 22.68 -24.62
N VAL A 175 -2.35 21.94 -24.59
CA VAL A 175 -3.28 21.84 -25.73
C VAL A 175 -4.45 22.77 -25.48
N ASN A 176 -4.73 23.64 -26.43
CA ASN A 176 -5.83 24.58 -26.28
C ASN A 176 -7.17 23.83 -26.16
N CYS A 177 -7.90 24.11 -25.09
CA CYS A 177 -9.28 23.67 -24.88
C CYS A 177 -10.07 24.87 -24.38
N ASP A 178 -10.91 25.43 -25.25
CA ASP A 178 -11.73 26.57 -24.87
C ASP A 178 -12.74 26.19 -23.79
N LYS A 179 -12.73 26.92 -22.69
CA LYS A 179 -13.67 26.71 -21.58
C LYS A 179 -15.13 26.82 -22.02
N ALA A 180 -15.41 27.58 -23.05
CA ALA A 180 -16.76 27.71 -23.60
C ALA A 180 -17.30 26.41 -24.23
N TRP A 181 -16.42 25.46 -24.58
CA TRP A 181 -16.80 24.15 -25.10
C TRP A 181 -17.14 23.13 -24.00
N CYS A 182 -16.81 23.45 -22.76
CA CYS A 182 -16.71 22.47 -21.68
C CYS A 182 -17.75 22.68 -20.60
N HIS A 183 -18.40 21.61 -20.17
CA HIS A 183 -19.15 21.56 -18.91
C HIS A 183 -18.22 21.41 -17.70
N VAL A 184 -17.12 20.69 -17.88
CA VAL A 184 -16.03 20.52 -16.91
C VAL A 184 -14.72 20.66 -17.67
N LEU A 185 -13.78 21.42 -17.13
CA LEU A 185 -12.41 21.52 -17.66
C LEU A 185 -11.42 21.36 -16.53
N LYS A 186 -10.58 20.35 -16.61
CA LYS A 186 -9.50 20.00 -15.68
C LYS A 186 -8.16 19.90 -16.42
N GLU A 187 -7.10 19.61 -15.71
CA GLU A 187 -5.75 19.52 -16.27
C GLU A 187 -5.63 18.48 -17.37
N ARG A 188 -6.23 17.30 -17.18
CA ARG A 188 -6.07 16.13 -18.03
C ARG A 188 -7.34 15.66 -18.73
N TYR A 189 -8.49 16.29 -18.47
CA TYR A 189 -9.74 15.98 -19.16
C TYR A 189 -10.69 17.17 -19.23
N ALA A 190 -11.59 17.10 -20.17
CA ALA A 190 -12.77 17.95 -20.19
C ALA A 190 -14.02 17.13 -20.51
N LEU A 191 -15.18 17.54 -19.97
CA LEU A 191 -16.47 17.04 -20.42
C LEU A 191 -17.05 18.02 -21.43
N VAL A 192 -17.35 17.50 -22.61
CA VAL A 192 -17.90 18.26 -23.73
C VAL A 192 -19.25 17.65 -24.18
N PRO A 193 -20.15 18.43 -24.76
CA PRO A 193 -21.39 17.86 -25.34
C PRO A 193 -21.10 16.76 -26.35
N ALA A 194 -21.86 15.67 -26.33
CA ALA A 194 -21.67 14.55 -27.25
C ALA A 194 -21.89 14.94 -28.70
N SER A 195 -22.73 15.97 -28.96
CA SER A 195 -23.06 16.50 -30.28
C SER A 195 -22.03 17.51 -30.82
N ALA A 196 -21.03 17.94 -30.00
CA ALA A 196 -20.05 18.94 -30.41
C ALA A 196 -18.99 18.32 -31.31
N ASP A 197 -18.74 18.97 -32.47
CA ASP A 197 -17.63 18.67 -33.35
C ASP A 197 -16.45 19.59 -32.96
N LEU A 198 -15.49 19.07 -32.22
CA LEU A 198 -14.39 19.84 -31.65
C LEU A 198 -13.05 19.31 -32.16
N PRO A 199 -12.04 20.18 -32.31
CA PRO A 199 -10.67 19.78 -32.70
C PRO A 199 -9.91 19.11 -31.55
N LEU A 200 -10.56 18.19 -30.84
CA LEU A 200 -10.05 17.48 -29.66
C LEU A 200 -10.24 15.97 -29.82
N VAL A 201 -9.36 15.20 -29.19
CA VAL A 201 -9.59 13.77 -29.05
C VAL A 201 -10.69 13.56 -28.00
N THR A 202 -11.82 13.00 -28.45
CA THR A 202 -12.95 12.73 -27.56
C THR A 202 -13.29 11.25 -27.52
N LEU A 203 -13.57 10.74 -26.31
CA LEU A 203 -13.90 9.35 -26.05
C LEU A 203 -15.31 9.26 -25.43
N PRO A 204 -16.03 8.14 -25.63
CA PRO A 204 -17.32 7.96 -24.98
C PRO A 204 -17.20 8.06 -23.46
N PHE A 205 -18.19 8.68 -22.82
CA PHE A 205 -18.33 8.61 -21.37
C PHE A 205 -19.30 7.48 -21.03
N ALA A 206 -18.82 6.49 -20.26
CA ALA A 206 -19.56 5.24 -20.04
C ALA A 206 -20.94 5.42 -19.39
N TRP A 207 -21.14 6.53 -18.63
CA TRP A 207 -22.36 6.76 -17.84
C TRP A 207 -23.24 7.91 -18.35
N SER A 208 -22.96 8.41 -19.53
CA SER A 208 -23.79 9.44 -20.14
C SER A 208 -23.69 9.41 -21.66
N SER A 209 -24.82 9.47 -22.32
CA SER A 209 -24.88 9.70 -23.77
C SER A 209 -24.86 11.20 -24.15
N GLU A 210 -25.05 12.09 -23.18
CA GLU A 210 -25.07 13.54 -23.40
C GLU A 210 -23.65 14.14 -23.46
N TYR A 211 -22.66 13.44 -22.86
CA TYR A 211 -21.30 13.92 -22.76
C TYR A 211 -20.29 12.95 -23.38
N ARG A 212 -19.19 13.53 -23.80
CA ARG A 212 -17.94 12.83 -24.14
C ARG A 212 -16.81 13.35 -23.27
N VAL A 213 -15.79 12.53 -23.05
CA VAL A 213 -14.56 12.92 -22.37
C VAL A 213 -13.56 13.36 -23.42
N ALA A 214 -13.23 14.64 -23.46
CA ALA A 214 -12.11 15.14 -24.23
C ALA A 214 -10.82 14.94 -23.41
N VAL A 215 -9.76 14.46 -24.05
CA VAL A 215 -8.44 14.21 -23.44
C VAL A 215 -7.34 14.83 -24.28
N PRO A 216 -6.30 15.39 -23.67
CA PRO A 216 -5.14 15.84 -24.42
C PRO A 216 -4.34 14.61 -24.89
N PRO A 217 -3.63 14.70 -26.04
CA PRO A 217 -2.85 13.59 -26.56
C PRO A 217 -1.64 13.27 -25.71
N GLY A 218 -1.38 11.99 -25.47
CA GLY A 218 -0.22 11.50 -24.74
C GLY A 218 -0.06 12.12 -23.34
N LEU A 219 1.05 12.77 -23.09
CA LEU A 219 1.37 13.44 -21.81
C LEU A 219 1.08 14.95 -21.82
N ALA A 220 0.45 15.51 -22.87
CA ALA A 220 0.05 16.91 -22.91
C ALA A 220 -1.03 17.22 -21.87
N PHE A 221 -1.28 18.50 -21.60
CA PHE A 221 -2.27 18.98 -20.65
C PHE A 221 -3.21 19.99 -21.32
N PHE A 222 -4.42 20.13 -20.82
CA PHE A 222 -5.25 21.30 -21.10
C PHE A 222 -4.82 22.49 -20.23
N LYS A 223 -4.30 22.20 -19.03
CA LYS A 223 -3.68 23.15 -18.12
C LYS A 223 -2.52 22.48 -17.41
N ALA A 224 -1.31 22.96 -17.61
CA ALA A 224 -0.09 22.40 -17.02
C ALA A 224 0.27 23.14 -15.72
N GLU A 225 -0.42 22.87 -14.64
CA GLU A 225 -0.20 23.56 -13.37
C GLU A 225 0.67 22.76 -12.39
N LYS A 226 0.75 21.41 -12.56
CA LYS A 226 1.40 20.51 -11.60
C LYS A 226 2.17 19.40 -12.29
N SER A 227 3.18 18.88 -11.59
CA SER A 227 3.96 17.71 -12.01
C SER A 227 3.22 16.38 -11.80
N PHE A 228 2.32 16.30 -10.83
CA PHE A 228 1.44 15.14 -10.58
C PHE A 228 0.04 15.45 -11.07
N SER A 229 -0.50 14.58 -11.90
CA SER A 229 -1.87 14.73 -12.40
C SER A 229 -2.47 13.39 -12.86
N HIS A 230 -3.78 13.33 -12.93
CA HIS A 230 -4.59 12.22 -13.45
C HIS A 230 -5.90 12.76 -14.04
N GLY A 231 -6.69 11.91 -14.67
CA GLY A 231 -7.97 12.26 -15.30
C GLY A 231 -8.02 11.98 -16.79
N GLY A 232 -6.88 11.82 -17.45
CA GLY A 232 -6.75 11.62 -18.88
C GLY A 232 -6.69 10.16 -19.31
N ALA A 233 -6.17 9.96 -20.53
CA ALA A 233 -6.09 8.66 -21.19
C ALA A 233 -4.65 8.22 -21.49
N ALA A 234 -3.63 8.78 -20.82
CA ALA A 234 -2.29 8.25 -20.93
C ALA A 234 -2.20 6.85 -20.30
N LEU A 235 -1.28 6.01 -20.78
CA LEU A 235 -1.15 4.64 -20.28
C LEU A 235 -0.97 4.57 -18.76
N GLN A 236 -0.24 5.55 -18.20
CA GLN A 236 0.03 5.63 -16.77
C GLN A 236 -1.20 5.97 -15.91
N GLU A 237 -2.23 6.57 -16.52
CA GLU A 237 -3.51 6.91 -15.87
C GLU A 237 -4.55 5.81 -16.10
N LEU A 238 -4.59 5.28 -17.33
CA LEU A 238 -5.67 4.43 -17.84
C LEU A 238 -5.43 2.93 -17.60
N ILE A 239 -4.16 2.47 -17.68
CA ILE A 239 -3.82 1.06 -17.43
C ILE A 239 -3.56 0.90 -15.94
N ILE A 240 -4.53 0.33 -15.26
CA ILE A 240 -4.48 0.09 -13.82
C ILE A 240 -4.30 -1.39 -13.51
N PRO A 241 -3.74 -1.74 -12.35
CA PRO A 241 -3.58 -3.13 -11.96
C PRO A 241 -4.81 -3.72 -11.29
N HIS A 242 -5.06 -4.98 -11.53
CA HIS A 242 -5.75 -5.88 -10.64
C HIS A 242 -4.74 -6.93 -10.16
N LEU A 243 -4.22 -6.77 -8.96
CA LEU A 243 -3.34 -7.76 -8.34
C LEU A 243 -4.16 -8.77 -7.54
N VAL A 244 -3.92 -10.04 -7.79
CA VAL A 244 -4.52 -11.15 -7.04
C VAL A 244 -3.42 -11.98 -6.43
N SER A 245 -3.38 -12.06 -5.11
CA SER A 245 -2.51 -12.98 -4.38
C SER A 245 -3.34 -14.13 -3.84
N ARG A 246 -2.99 -15.36 -4.24
CA ARG A 246 -3.60 -16.59 -3.74
C ARG A 246 -2.61 -17.26 -2.79
N GLY A 247 -2.94 -17.24 -1.51
CA GLY A 247 -2.10 -17.82 -0.47
C GLY A 247 -2.85 -18.90 0.29
N HIS A 248 -2.12 -19.83 0.84
CA HIS A 248 -2.60 -20.64 1.94
C HIS A 248 -2.17 -19.93 3.23
N ALA A 249 -3.04 -19.85 4.22
CA ALA A 249 -2.59 -19.52 5.56
C ALA A 249 -1.39 -20.44 5.87
N PRO A 250 -0.27 -19.92 6.39
CA PRO A 250 0.86 -20.79 6.70
C PRO A 250 0.37 -21.87 7.64
N GLN A 251 0.22 -23.08 7.09
CA GLN A 251 -0.11 -24.28 7.85
C GLN A 251 1.20 -24.74 8.47
N GLY A 252 1.42 -24.39 9.72
CA GLY A 252 2.58 -24.87 10.44
C GLY A 252 2.94 -23.94 11.61
N LYS A 253 3.37 -24.55 12.69
CA LYS A 253 3.95 -23.83 13.81
C LYS A 253 5.28 -23.23 13.36
N ARG A 254 5.44 -21.91 13.53
CA ARG A 254 6.72 -21.27 13.22
C ARG A 254 7.75 -21.64 14.26
N VAL A 255 9.00 -21.71 13.82
CA VAL A 255 10.13 -21.96 14.71
C VAL A 255 10.12 -20.93 15.85
N ALA A 256 10.17 -21.43 17.09
CA ALA A 256 10.30 -20.59 18.27
C ALA A 256 11.74 -20.05 18.34
N ILE A 257 11.88 -18.78 18.70
CA ILE A 257 13.19 -18.12 18.74
C ILE A 257 13.42 -17.45 20.08
N GLU A 258 14.71 -17.36 20.43
CA GLU A 258 15.22 -16.65 21.60
C GLU A 258 16.25 -15.61 21.14
N ILE A 259 16.13 -14.38 21.62
CA ILE A 259 17.08 -13.31 21.32
C ILE A 259 18.14 -13.27 22.44
N VAL A 260 19.39 -13.37 22.04
CA VAL A 260 20.53 -13.34 22.95
C VAL A 260 21.43 -12.16 22.60
N LEU A 261 21.65 -11.30 23.56
CA LEU A 261 22.60 -10.18 23.47
C LEU A 261 23.80 -10.43 24.42
N PRO A 262 25.02 -10.13 23.97
CA PRO A 262 26.20 -10.25 24.84
C PRO A 262 26.19 -9.22 25.97
N THR A 263 25.55 -8.07 25.76
CA THR A 263 25.38 -7.00 26.74
C THR A 263 24.22 -6.10 26.37
N PHE A 264 23.61 -5.47 27.34
CA PHE A 264 22.62 -4.41 27.18
C PHE A 264 23.26 -3.01 27.29
N GLU A 265 24.55 -2.93 27.65
CA GLU A 265 25.31 -1.69 27.71
C GLU A 265 26.27 -1.60 26.53
N LEU A 266 26.11 -0.56 25.74
CA LEU A 266 26.86 -0.35 24.51
C LEU A 266 28.17 0.40 24.79
N GLN A 267 29.31 -0.24 24.54
CA GLN A 267 30.64 0.34 24.67
C GLN A 267 31.22 0.80 23.32
N ARG A 268 30.50 0.62 22.23
CA ARG A 268 30.84 0.98 20.85
C ARG A 268 29.59 1.23 20.04
N PRO A 269 29.64 1.97 18.91
CA PRO A 269 28.47 2.28 18.06
C PRO A 269 28.08 1.05 17.20
N ALA A 270 27.87 -0.07 17.86
CA ALA A 270 27.40 -1.31 17.24
C ALA A 270 26.83 -2.26 18.30
N VAL A 271 25.86 -3.08 17.89
CA VAL A 271 25.30 -4.16 18.72
C VAL A 271 25.33 -5.48 17.96
N LYS A 272 25.82 -6.55 18.59
CA LYS A 272 25.74 -7.91 18.09
C LYS A 272 24.47 -8.56 18.63
N VAL A 273 23.63 -9.03 17.73
CA VAL A 273 22.39 -9.75 18.02
C VAL A 273 22.57 -11.20 17.60
N THR A 274 22.27 -12.13 18.49
CA THR A 274 22.22 -13.56 18.18
C THR A 274 20.79 -14.05 18.37
N VAL A 275 20.26 -14.74 17.36
CA VAL A 275 18.96 -15.37 17.40
C VAL A 275 19.17 -16.87 17.45
N ARG A 276 18.65 -17.53 18.46
CA ARG A 276 18.67 -18.99 18.64
C ARG A 276 17.32 -19.58 18.32
N VAL A 277 17.31 -20.76 17.72
CA VAL A 277 16.11 -21.58 17.63
C VAL A 277 15.89 -22.22 18.98
N ALA A 278 14.76 -21.89 19.63
CA ALA A 278 14.38 -22.51 20.89
C ALA A 278 13.98 -23.97 20.64
N ALA A 279 14.47 -24.88 21.48
CA ALA A 279 14.09 -26.29 21.38
C ALA A 279 12.58 -26.46 21.53
N SER A 280 11.92 -27.02 20.52
CA SER A 280 10.49 -27.32 20.61
C SER A 280 10.26 -28.45 21.60
N PRO A 281 9.35 -28.32 22.59
CA PRO A 281 9.08 -29.39 23.57
C PRO A 281 8.52 -30.66 22.97
N SER A 282 8.11 -30.65 21.71
CA SER A 282 7.32 -31.72 21.07
C SER A 282 8.13 -32.73 20.24
N GLN A 283 9.46 -32.74 20.30
CA GLN A 283 10.25 -33.72 19.52
C GLN A 283 10.19 -35.16 20.03
N LYS A 284 9.49 -35.44 21.14
CA LYS A 284 9.39 -36.81 21.69
C LYS A 284 8.23 -37.65 21.10
N ASP A 285 7.27 -37.03 20.40
CA ASP A 285 6.09 -37.74 19.91
C ASP A 285 5.82 -37.60 18.39
N ALA A 286 6.85 -37.21 17.61
CA ALA A 286 6.67 -37.02 16.17
C ALA A 286 6.65 -38.35 15.40
N GLN A 287 5.50 -39.01 15.33
CA GLN A 287 5.28 -40.13 14.42
C GLN A 287 4.58 -39.79 13.11
N LEU A 288 4.33 -38.52 12.78
CA LEU A 288 3.80 -38.12 11.46
C LEU A 288 4.43 -36.79 10.98
N PRO A 289 5.01 -36.72 9.76
CA PRO A 289 5.66 -35.53 9.23
C PRO A 289 4.68 -34.53 8.58
N ILE A 290 3.50 -34.28 9.19
CA ILE A 290 2.45 -33.46 8.58
C ILE A 290 2.59 -31.96 8.94
N PHE A 291 3.40 -31.60 9.94
CA PHE A 291 3.61 -30.21 10.35
C PHE A 291 5.11 -29.91 10.47
N SER A 292 5.76 -29.59 9.36
CA SER A 292 7.10 -29.00 9.42
C SER A 292 7.00 -27.57 9.96
N GLU A 293 7.81 -27.25 10.98
CA GLU A 293 7.97 -25.87 11.41
C GLU A 293 8.53 -25.04 10.25
N SER A 294 7.99 -23.85 10.01
CA SER A 294 8.49 -22.92 9.01
C SER A 294 9.51 -21.95 9.62
N GLY A 295 10.48 -21.52 8.82
CA GLY A 295 11.46 -20.49 9.22
C GLY A 295 10.81 -19.13 9.44
N ARG A 296 11.62 -18.18 9.94
CA ARG A 296 11.26 -16.76 10.14
C ARG A 296 12.25 -15.85 9.41
N THR A 297 11.77 -14.74 8.91
CA THR A 297 12.60 -13.62 8.48
C THR A 297 12.38 -12.47 9.46
N LEU A 298 13.43 -12.05 10.14
CA LEU A 298 13.40 -11.00 11.16
C LEU A 298 13.98 -9.71 10.58
N SER A 299 13.32 -8.58 10.82
CA SER A 299 13.85 -7.23 10.61
C SER A 299 14.37 -6.71 11.94
N LEU A 300 15.61 -6.22 11.94
CA LEU A 300 16.29 -5.70 13.14
C LEU A 300 16.63 -4.23 12.94
N GLU A 301 16.15 -3.39 13.84
CA GLU A 301 16.45 -1.96 13.88
C GLU A 301 16.90 -1.53 15.27
N VAL A 302 17.70 -0.45 15.33
CA VAL A 302 17.99 0.25 16.58
C VAL A 302 17.45 1.66 16.47
N LEU A 303 16.58 2.04 17.39
CA LEU A 303 15.80 3.26 17.38
C LEU A 303 16.19 4.18 18.54
N ARG A 304 16.26 5.48 18.25
CA ARG A 304 16.27 6.56 19.24
C ARG A 304 14.87 7.14 19.32
N ARG A 305 14.29 7.22 20.54
CA ARG A 305 12.99 7.84 20.74
C ARG A 305 13.15 9.26 21.26
N ALA A 306 12.48 10.21 20.62
CA ALA A 306 12.35 11.56 21.11
C ALA A 306 11.27 11.65 22.20
N ALA A 307 11.26 12.78 22.93
CA ALA A 307 10.28 13.02 24.00
C ALA A 307 8.81 13.08 23.50
N ASP A 308 8.62 13.40 22.24
CA ASP A 308 7.31 13.41 21.57
C ASP A 308 6.85 12.02 21.09
N GLY A 309 7.64 10.98 21.36
CA GLY A 309 7.36 9.60 20.96
C GLY A 309 7.81 9.24 19.53
N THR A 310 8.33 10.18 18.74
CA THR A 310 8.88 9.88 17.42
C THR A 310 10.14 8.98 17.55
N ALA A 311 10.25 8.02 16.64
CA ALA A 311 11.38 7.08 16.61
C ALA A 311 12.19 7.28 15.32
N THR A 312 13.51 7.38 15.46
CA THR A 312 14.45 7.48 14.33
C THR A 312 15.46 6.35 14.39
N THR A 313 15.76 5.74 13.24
CA THR A 313 16.80 4.70 13.18
C THR A 313 18.19 5.32 13.38
N VAL A 314 19.03 4.65 14.15
CA VAL A 314 20.43 5.02 14.36
C VAL A 314 21.39 4.17 13.52
N LEU A 315 20.86 3.23 12.73
CA LEU A 315 21.70 2.35 11.90
C LEU A 315 22.32 3.08 10.71
N ALA A 316 23.50 2.64 10.33
CA ALA A 316 24.21 3.13 9.13
C ALA A 316 23.53 2.73 7.80
N SER A 317 22.71 1.70 7.84
CA SER A 317 21.91 1.20 6.71
C SER A 317 20.45 1.03 7.17
N LYS A 318 19.56 0.76 6.22
CA LYS A 318 18.18 0.32 6.54
C LYS A 318 18.21 -0.88 7.50
N ALA A 319 17.03 -1.17 8.10
CA ALA A 319 16.83 -2.37 8.91
C ALA A 319 17.53 -3.61 8.32
N LYS A 320 18.20 -4.37 9.18
CA LYS A 320 18.90 -5.58 8.75
C LYS A 320 17.95 -6.77 8.80
N GLU A 321 17.85 -7.51 7.70
CA GLU A 321 17.07 -8.75 7.69
C GLU A 321 17.94 -9.95 8.06
N LEU A 322 17.39 -10.85 8.87
CA LEU A 322 18.00 -12.10 9.30
C LEU A 322 16.99 -13.24 9.12
N ARG A 323 17.33 -14.23 8.29
CA ARG A 323 16.49 -15.40 8.06
C ARG A 323 16.92 -16.54 8.98
N ILE A 324 15.98 -17.13 9.70
CA ILE A 324 16.14 -18.25 10.62
C ILE A 324 15.33 -19.44 10.07
N GLU A 325 16.00 -20.54 9.80
CA GLU A 325 15.38 -21.78 9.38
C GLU A 325 15.29 -22.79 10.55
N PRO A 326 14.33 -23.72 10.54
CA PRO A 326 14.18 -24.71 11.62
C PRO A 326 15.42 -25.58 11.86
N LYS A 327 16.26 -25.73 10.86
CA LYS A 327 17.54 -26.48 10.93
C LYS A 327 18.68 -25.68 11.55
N ASP A 328 18.54 -24.36 11.68
CA ASP A 328 19.56 -23.50 12.24
C ASP A 328 19.60 -23.70 13.77
N LYS A 329 20.79 -23.68 14.35
CA LYS A 329 20.95 -23.65 15.81
C LYS A 329 20.89 -22.20 16.30
N GLU A 330 21.66 -21.34 15.65
CA GLU A 330 21.70 -19.91 15.89
C GLU A 330 22.20 -19.15 14.67
N GLN A 331 21.80 -17.90 14.58
CA GLN A 331 22.27 -16.93 13.59
C GLN A 331 22.66 -15.64 14.30
N SER A 332 23.74 -14.98 13.85
CA SER A 332 24.20 -13.73 14.45
C SER A 332 24.37 -12.65 13.41
N VAL A 333 24.05 -11.42 13.78
CA VAL A 333 24.26 -10.23 12.97
C VAL A 333 24.80 -9.10 13.82
N THR A 334 25.70 -8.28 13.26
CA THR A 334 26.14 -7.04 13.90
C THR A 334 25.50 -5.85 13.22
N LEU A 335 24.82 -5.03 14.00
CA LEU A 335 24.18 -3.79 13.57
C LEU A 335 25.14 -2.64 13.87
N PHE A 336 25.59 -1.93 12.84
CA PHE A 336 26.48 -0.77 12.95
C PHE A 336 25.68 0.52 12.92
N PHE A 337 26.02 1.46 13.79
CA PHE A 337 25.37 2.76 13.88
C PHE A 337 25.96 3.73 12.85
N HIS A 338 25.19 4.73 12.49
CA HIS A 338 25.63 5.75 11.53
C HIS A 338 26.74 6.61 12.14
N THR A 339 27.87 6.73 11.44
CA THR A 339 29.09 7.42 11.91
C THR A 339 28.92 8.92 12.19
N ALA A 340 27.91 9.55 11.58
CA ALA A 340 27.61 10.98 11.80
C ALA A 340 26.75 11.24 13.06
N GLN A 341 26.33 10.19 13.79
CA GLN A 341 25.55 10.33 15.02
C GLN A 341 26.46 10.29 16.24
N SER A 342 26.20 11.17 17.19
CA SER A 342 26.84 11.15 18.53
C SER A 342 25.89 10.54 19.55
N PHE A 343 26.43 9.84 20.51
CA PHE A 343 25.71 9.18 21.59
C PHE A 343 26.31 9.59 22.94
N GLN A 344 25.44 9.93 23.89
CA GLN A 344 25.84 10.33 25.22
C GLN A 344 25.74 9.15 26.19
N LYS A 345 26.66 9.09 27.18
CA LYS A 345 26.61 8.09 28.26
C LYS A 345 25.25 8.16 28.99
N GLY A 346 24.61 7.02 29.17
CA GLY A 346 23.30 6.89 29.81
C GLY A 346 22.13 7.05 28.86
N GLU A 347 22.36 7.40 27.59
CA GLU A 347 21.28 7.47 26.58
C GLU A 347 20.64 6.09 26.35
N LEU A 348 19.31 6.08 26.21
CA LEU A 348 18.54 4.86 25.98
C LEU A 348 18.19 4.72 24.49
N LEU A 349 18.54 3.59 23.92
CA LEU A 349 18.14 3.15 22.59
C LEU A 349 17.23 1.94 22.71
N GLU A 350 16.45 1.67 21.67
CA GLU A 350 15.56 0.52 21.59
C GLU A 350 15.98 -0.37 20.42
N LEU A 351 16.32 -1.63 20.69
CA LEU A 351 16.47 -2.64 19.65
C LEU A 351 15.09 -3.23 19.36
N ASP A 352 14.58 -2.95 18.19
CA ASP A 352 13.31 -3.46 17.66
C ASP A 352 13.58 -4.63 16.71
N ILE A 353 13.06 -5.79 17.04
CA ILE A 353 13.20 -7.01 16.25
C ILE A 353 11.80 -7.50 15.92
N ARG A 354 11.47 -7.55 14.64
CA ARG A 354 10.14 -7.97 14.16
C ARG A 354 10.25 -9.07 13.13
N ASP A 355 9.38 -10.04 13.24
CA ASP A 355 9.13 -10.96 12.14
C ASP A 355 8.54 -10.19 10.96
N VAL A 356 9.23 -10.21 9.81
CA VAL A 356 8.82 -9.46 8.61
C VAL A 356 7.44 -9.88 8.13
N GLU A 357 7.08 -11.13 8.34
CA GLU A 357 5.82 -11.66 7.87
C GLU A 357 4.68 -11.50 8.90
N THR A 358 4.98 -11.66 10.22
CA THR A 358 3.95 -11.59 11.26
C THR A 358 3.85 -10.23 11.94
N THR A 359 4.84 -9.36 11.76
CA THR A 359 5.03 -8.13 12.53
C THR A 359 5.16 -8.35 14.04
N GLU A 360 5.20 -9.63 14.48
CA GLU A 360 5.43 -10.01 15.86
C GLU A 360 6.77 -9.46 16.34
N GLN A 361 6.77 -8.77 17.48
CA GLN A 361 7.96 -8.16 18.07
C GLN A 361 8.63 -9.12 19.08
N PHE A 362 9.93 -9.21 19.05
CA PHE A 362 10.74 -10.11 19.90
C PHE A 362 11.80 -9.36 20.71
N PRO A 363 11.68 -9.33 22.05
CA PRO A 363 10.49 -9.63 22.82
C PRO A 363 9.41 -8.53 22.62
N PRO A 364 8.18 -8.78 23.04
CA PRO A 364 7.17 -7.73 23.07
C PRO A 364 7.66 -6.50 23.84
N GLY A 365 7.52 -5.29 23.23
CA GLY A 365 8.01 -4.05 23.82
C GLY A 365 9.48 -3.71 23.49
N GLY A 366 10.14 -4.51 22.65
CA GLY A 366 11.53 -4.29 22.23
C GLY A 366 12.56 -4.51 23.37
N ILE A 367 13.83 -4.29 23.06
CA ILE A 367 14.93 -4.43 24.02
C ILE A 367 15.57 -3.07 24.24
N LYS A 368 15.64 -2.63 25.50
CA LYS A 368 16.31 -1.38 25.86
C LYS A 368 17.82 -1.60 25.95
N LEU A 369 18.58 -0.75 25.27
CA LEU A 369 20.02 -0.68 25.27
C LEU A 369 20.45 0.64 25.89
N THR A 370 21.46 0.61 26.75
CA THR A 370 22.02 1.82 27.38
C THR A 370 23.38 2.12 26.77
N VAL A 371 23.63 3.36 26.44
CA VAL A 371 24.95 3.83 25.98
C VAL A 371 25.89 3.93 27.18
N GLY A 372 26.95 3.11 27.23
CA GLY A 372 27.85 3.00 28.38
C GLY A 372 28.91 4.08 28.44
N ARG A 373 29.24 4.73 27.30
CA ARG A 373 30.18 5.85 27.20
C ARG A 373 29.80 6.75 26.03
N ASP A 374 30.34 7.95 26.03
CA ASP A 374 30.21 8.88 24.89
C ASP A 374 30.86 8.28 23.62
N MET A 375 30.16 8.32 22.52
CA MET A 375 30.56 7.71 21.24
C MET A 375 30.22 8.62 20.07
#